data_74e380bd98a785229818166398321cea
#
_entry.id   74e380bd98a785229818166398321cea
#
_cell.length_a   1.000
_cell.length_b   1.000
_cell.length_c   1.000
_cell.angle_alpha   90.00
_cell.angle_beta   90.00
_cell.angle_gamma   90.00
#
_symmetry.space_group_name_H-M   'P 1'
#
loop_
_entity.id
_entity.type
_entity.pdbx_description
1 polymer ?
#
loop_
_entity_poly.entity_id
_entity_poly.type
_entity_poly.pdbx_seq_one_letter_code
_entity_poly.pdbx_strand_id
1 'polypeptide(L)'
;FRSTVSAPSIENTNAMMSHPKIRMLVATGGPAIVKTVLSSGKKAIGAGAGNPPVVVDETADIEKAAKDIVDGCSFDNNLPCIAEKEVIAVDSVADYLIFNMKKNGAYEVKDPAVISQLVELVTKEGKSPKTEFVGKSAKYILDKIGISVGDDVKVILMETKEDHPFVQVELMMPILPLVRVPDVDQAIEMAVRVEHGNRHTAMMHSRNVEKLTKMAKLIQTTIFVKNGPSYAGIGVGGEGYTTFTIAGPTGEGLTSAKSFARRRRCVLVGGMDVR
;
A
#
# COMPACT_ATOMS: atom_id res chain seq x y z
N PHE A 1 -22.76 -5.66 -21.87
CA PHE A 1 -22.04 -6.88 -22.22
C PHE A 1 -20.76 -6.96 -21.38
N ARG A 2 -20.48 -8.14 -20.84
CA ARG A 2 -19.20 -8.47 -20.19
C ARG A 2 -18.48 -9.47 -21.09
N SER A 3 -17.19 -9.24 -21.30
CA SER A 3 -16.34 -10.13 -22.09
C SER A 3 -15.04 -10.38 -21.35
N THR A 4 -14.47 -11.54 -21.51
CA THR A 4 -13.17 -11.91 -20.95
C THR A 4 -12.30 -12.54 -22.03
N VAL A 5 -10.98 -12.48 -21.86
CA VAL A 5 -10.03 -13.20 -22.70
C VAL A 5 -9.84 -14.58 -22.11
N SER A 6 -10.16 -15.62 -22.87
CA SER A 6 -10.09 -17.01 -22.42
C SER A 6 -8.66 -17.52 -22.22
N ALA A 7 -7.70 -16.96 -22.97
CA ALA A 7 -6.29 -17.30 -22.87
C ALA A 7 -5.47 -16.01 -22.67
N PRO A 8 -5.08 -15.67 -21.42
CA PRO A 8 -4.29 -14.47 -21.17
C PRO A 8 -2.90 -14.61 -21.77
N SER A 9 -2.53 -13.62 -22.58
CA SER A 9 -1.19 -13.50 -23.20
C SER A 9 -0.86 -12.04 -23.44
N ILE A 10 0.41 -11.73 -23.65
CA ILE A 10 0.86 -10.37 -24.02
C ILE A 10 0.24 -9.97 -25.37
N GLU A 11 0.17 -10.88 -26.32
CA GLU A 11 -0.40 -10.63 -27.63
C GLU A 11 -1.89 -10.28 -27.53
N ASN A 12 -2.69 -11.08 -26.82
CA ASN A 12 -4.11 -10.81 -26.60
C ASN A 12 -4.34 -9.51 -25.83
N THR A 13 -3.49 -9.19 -24.87
CA THR A 13 -3.54 -7.92 -24.12
C THR A 13 -3.28 -6.74 -25.07
N ASN A 14 -2.28 -6.80 -25.92
CA ASN A 14 -1.95 -5.77 -26.90
C ASN A 14 -3.08 -5.60 -27.94
N ALA A 15 -3.63 -6.71 -28.44
CA ALA A 15 -4.78 -6.69 -29.35
C ALA A 15 -6.00 -6.03 -28.70
N MET A 16 -6.27 -6.31 -27.43
CA MET A 16 -7.35 -5.69 -26.68
C MET A 16 -7.08 -4.19 -26.47
N MET A 17 -5.87 -3.79 -26.10
CA MET A 17 -5.50 -2.39 -25.90
C MET A 17 -5.63 -1.57 -27.19
N SER A 18 -5.29 -2.13 -28.34
CA SER A 18 -5.39 -1.46 -29.65
C SER A 18 -6.79 -1.50 -30.28
N HIS A 19 -7.68 -2.36 -29.80
CA HIS A 19 -8.98 -2.60 -30.42
C HIS A 19 -9.87 -1.34 -30.49
N PRO A 20 -10.43 -0.96 -31.67
CA PRO A 20 -11.13 0.32 -31.86
C PRO A 20 -12.41 0.48 -31.04
N LYS A 21 -13.06 -0.62 -30.67
CA LYS A 21 -14.26 -0.59 -29.82
C LYS A 21 -13.96 -0.39 -28.32
N ILE A 22 -12.71 -0.54 -27.88
CA ILE A 22 -12.28 -0.26 -26.51
C ILE A 22 -11.86 1.20 -26.44
N ARG A 23 -12.60 1.99 -25.66
CA ARG A 23 -12.43 3.45 -25.58
C ARG A 23 -11.63 3.91 -24.37
N MET A 24 -11.50 3.05 -23.36
CA MET A 24 -10.83 3.35 -22.11
C MET A 24 -10.10 2.11 -21.61
N LEU A 25 -8.89 2.31 -21.12
CA LEU A 25 -8.07 1.28 -20.50
C LEU A 25 -7.97 1.56 -19.00
N VAL A 26 -8.06 0.51 -18.19
CA VAL A 26 -7.80 0.57 -16.75
C VAL A 26 -6.83 -0.56 -16.43
N ALA A 27 -5.70 -0.21 -15.85
CA ALA A 27 -4.70 -1.19 -15.46
C ALA A 27 -4.24 -0.95 -14.02
N THR A 28 -4.12 -2.02 -13.27
CA THR A 28 -3.46 -2.04 -11.95
C THR A 28 -2.25 -2.95 -12.06
N GLY A 29 -1.08 -2.46 -11.65
CA GLY A 29 0.14 -3.26 -11.69
C GLY A 29 1.41 -2.42 -11.66
N GLY A 30 2.54 -3.05 -11.93
CA GLY A 30 3.84 -2.40 -11.89
C GLY A 30 4.02 -1.31 -12.97
N PRO A 31 5.14 -0.55 -12.90
CA PRO A 31 5.38 0.61 -13.78
C PRO A 31 5.30 0.31 -15.28
N ALA A 32 5.68 -0.90 -15.69
CA ALA A 32 5.70 -1.28 -17.10
C ALA A 32 4.29 -1.29 -17.72
N ILE A 33 3.31 -1.92 -17.08
CA ILE A 33 1.94 -1.96 -17.58
C ILE A 33 1.26 -0.59 -17.53
N VAL A 34 1.53 0.19 -16.49
CA VAL A 34 1.03 1.57 -16.38
C VAL A 34 1.55 2.40 -17.56
N LYS A 35 2.87 2.36 -17.82
CA LYS A 35 3.48 3.04 -18.96
C LYS A 35 2.85 2.58 -20.30
N THR A 36 2.63 1.29 -20.45
CA THR A 36 2.04 0.73 -21.69
C THR A 36 0.63 1.25 -21.94
N VAL A 37 -0.24 1.26 -20.94
CA VAL A 37 -1.62 1.76 -21.13
C VAL A 37 -1.66 3.26 -21.35
N LEU A 38 -0.78 4.04 -20.69
CA LEU A 38 -0.66 5.48 -20.91
C LEU A 38 -0.17 5.83 -22.32
N SER A 39 0.69 4.98 -22.89
CA SER A 39 1.21 5.16 -24.25
C SER A 39 0.26 4.68 -25.35
N SER A 40 -0.90 4.13 -25.01
CA SER A 40 -1.86 3.53 -25.97
C SER A 40 -2.58 4.53 -26.86
N GLY A 41 -2.51 5.84 -26.56
CA GLY A 41 -3.28 6.89 -27.24
C GLY A 41 -4.78 6.90 -26.88
N LYS A 42 -5.23 6.06 -25.94
CA LYS A 42 -6.61 6.02 -25.43
C LYS A 42 -6.71 6.69 -24.06
N LYS A 43 -7.95 7.00 -23.62
CA LYS A 43 -8.15 7.33 -22.22
C LYS A 43 -7.67 6.15 -21.37
N ALA A 44 -6.77 6.40 -20.43
CA ALA A 44 -6.20 5.36 -19.60
C ALA A 44 -6.20 5.79 -18.12
N ILE A 45 -6.49 4.84 -17.24
CA ILE A 45 -6.29 4.94 -15.81
C ILE A 45 -5.26 3.88 -15.42
N GLY A 46 -4.12 4.34 -14.90
CA GLY A 46 -3.05 3.46 -14.43
C GLY A 46 -2.91 3.56 -12.93
N ALA A 47 -3.07 2.45 -12.24
CA ALA A 47 -2.80 2.29 -10.82
C ALA A 47 -1.46 1.59 -10.65
N GLY A 48 -0.47 2.32 -10.17
CA GLY A 48 0.91 1.86 -10.03
C GLY A 48 1.19 1.14 -8.72
N ALA A 49 2.46 0.81 -8.51
CA ALA A 49 2.97 0.26 -7.27
C ALA A 49 2.93 1.29 -6.14
N GLY A 50 2.93 0.82 -4.90
CA GLY A 50 3.07 1.63 -3.70
C GLY A 50 4.12 1.03 -2.76
N ASN A 51 4.73 1.87 -1.93
CA ASN A 51 5.50 1.43 -0.78
C ASN A 51 5.05 2.28 0.41
N PRO A 52 3.89 1.96 1.02
CA PRO A 52 3.23 2.80 2.01
C PRO A 52 3.92 2.82 3.38
N PRO A 53 4.58 3.93 3.76
CA PRO A 53 5.20 4.07 5.07
C PRO A 53 4.18 4.42 6.16
N VAL A 54 4.47 3.97 7.38
CA VAL A 54 3.76 4.36 8.60
C VAL A 54 4.70 5.11 9.52
N VAL A 55 4.37 6.33 9.87
CA VAL A 55 5.09 7.11 10.90
C VAL A 55 4.37 7.02 12.22
N VAL A 56 5.11 6.75 13.30
CA VAL A 56 4.60 6.76 14.68
C VAL A 56 5.47 7.70 15.51
N ASP A 57 4.88 8.78 16.02
CA ASP A 57 5.57 9.72 16.89
C ASP A 57 5.22 9.55 18.38
N GLU A 58 5.90 10.30 19.22
CA GLU A 58 5.77 10.26 20.69
C GLU A 58 4.41 10.73 21.21
N THR A 59 3.60 11.38 20.37
CA THR A 59 2.26 11.86 20.75
C THR A 59 1.15 10.87 20.40
N ALA A 60 1.48 9.79 19.71
CA ALA A 60 0.53 8.79 19.26
C ALA A 60 -0.10 8.01 20.42
N ASP A 61 -1.30 7.50 20.18
CA ASP A 61 -1.87 6.45 20.99
C ASP A 61 -1.22 5.11 20.57
N ILE A 62 -0.16 4.73 21.29
CA ILE A 62 0.73 3.63 20.87
C ILE A 62 0.01 2.28 20.84
N GLU A 63 -0.90 2.02 21.79
CA GLU A 63 -1.65 0.76 21.81
C GLU A 63 -2.57 0.66 20.60
N LYS A 64 -3.27 1.74 20.29
CA LYS A 64 -4.12 1.83 19.11
C LYS A 64 -3.28 1.76 17.82
N ALA A 65 -2.17 2.49 17.74
CA ALA A 65 -1.27 2.49 16.59
C ALA A 65 -0.75 1.07 16.29
N ALA A 66 -0.30 0.35 17.33
CA ALA A 66 0.17 -1.03 17.19
C ALA A 66 -0.89 -1.96 16.62
N LYS A 67 -2.13 -1.85 17.12
CA LYS A 67 -3.26 -2.65 16.61
C LYS A 67 -3.57 -2.29 15.16
N ASP A 68 -3.71 -1.02 14.85
CA ASP A 68 -4.05 -0.53 13.51
C ASP A 68 -3.00 -0.96 12.48
N ILE A 69 -1.71 -0.85 12.81
CA ILE A 69 -0.59 -1.24 11.95
C ILE A 69 -0.60 -2.74 11.67
N VAL A 70 -0.79 -3.56 12.71
CA VAL A 70 -0.84 -5.02 12.52
C VAL A 70 -2.06 -5.43 11.70
N ASP A 71 -3.22 -4.85 11.98
CA ASP A 71 -4.46 -5.15 11.25
C ASP A 71 -4.37 -4.67 9.79
N GLY A 72 -3.80 -3.50 9.53
CA GLY A 72 -3.62 -2.97 8.18
C GLY A 72 -2.58 -3.77 7.38
N CYS A 73 -1.42 -4.07 7.98
CA CYS A 73 -0.38 -4.87 7.33
C CYS A 73 -0.84 -6.30 7.03
N SER A 74 -1.63 -6.90 7.91
CA SER A 74 -2.14 -8.27 7.73
C SER A 74 -3.38 -8.36 6.85
N PHE A 75 -4.01 -7.24 6.51
CA PHE A 75 -5.21 -7.22 5.67
C PHE A 75 -4.93 -7.92 4.33
N ASP A 76 -5.69 -8.99 4.07
CA ASP A 76 -5.51 -9.87 2.90
C ASP A 76 -4.05 -10.30 2.67
N ASN A 77 -3.34 -10.64 3.76
CA ASN A 77 -1.91 -10.99 3.77
C ASN A 77 -1.01 -9.94 3.10
N ASN A 78 -1.30 -8.65 3.28
CA ASN A 78 -0.58 -7.53 2.68
C ASN A 78 -0.62 -7.47 1.14
N LEU A 79 -1.57 -8.14 0.52
CA LEU A 79 -1.74 -8.14 -0.93
C LEU A 79 -2.18 -6.77 -1.48
N PRO A 80 -3.07 -6.00 -0.81
CA PRO A 80 -3.44 -4.67 -1.28
C PRO A 80 -2.25 -3.70 -1.26
N CYS A 81 -2.13 -2.93 -2.33
CA CYS A 81 -1.04 -1.95 -2.51
C CYS A 81 -1.06 -0.79 -1.51
N ILE A 82 -2.17 -0.64 -0.75
CA ILE A 82 -2.32 0.37 0.31
C ILE A 82 -1.75 -0.09 1.65
N ALA A 83 -1.55 -1.40 1.84
CA ALA A 83 -1.18 -1.97 3.13
C ALA A 83 0.19 -1.47 3.61
N GLU A 84 0.35 -1.36 4.91
CA GLU A 84 1.58 -0.94 5.58
C GLU A 84 2.77 -1.79 5.13
N LYS A 85 3.83 -1.17 4.62
CA LYS A 85 5.04 -1.87 4.15
C LYS A 85 6.22 -1.70 5.10
N GLU A 86 6.37 -0.55 5.72
CA GLU A 86 7.39 -0.27 6.73
C GLU A 86 6.87 0.67 7.82
N VAL A 87 7.39 0.51 9.02
CA VAL A 87 7.12 1.37 10.17
C VAL A 87 8.35 2.21 10.49
N ILE A 88 8.17 3.52 10.58
CA ILE A 88 9.19 4.46 11.00
C ILE A 88 8.76 5.04 12.34
N ALA A 89 9.38 4.58 13.42
CA ALA A 89 9.00 4.95 14.78
C ALA A 89 10.05 5.85 15.44
N VAL A 90 9.59 6.88 16.12
CA VAL A 90 10.46 7.65 17.00
C VAL A 90 10.97 6.73 18.11
N ASP A 91 12.29 6.77 18.38
CA ASP A 91 12.98 5.83 19.27
C ASP A 91 12.35 5.75 20.67
N SER A 92 11.91 6.90 21.21
CA SER A 92 11.30 6.97 22.54
C SER A 92 10.04 6.12 22.72
N VAL A 93 9.35 5.76 21.65
CA VAL A 93 8.10 4.96 21.69
C VAL A 93 8.24 3.61 21.01
N ALA A 94 9.35 3.33 20.32
CA ALA A 94 9.52 2.14 19.50
C ALA A 94 9.41 0.82 20.30
N ASP A 95 10.01 0.72 21.49
CA ASP A 95 9.91 -0.49 22.31
C ASP A 95 8.48 -0.77 22.76
N TYR A 96 7.75 0.27 23.16
CA TYR A 96 6.36 0.13 23.56
C TYR A 96 5.44 -0.19 22.38
N LEU A 97 5.75 0.35 21.21
CA LEU A 97 5.06 0.00 19.95
C LEU A 97 5.27 -1.48 19.60
N ILE A 98 6.51 -1.96 19.57
CA ILE A 98 6.84 -3.36 19.30
C ILE A 98 6.14 -4.30 20.28
N PHE A 99 6.20 -3.98 21.58
CA PHE A 99 5.52 -4.77 22.60
C PHE A 99 4.01 -4.92 22.33
N ASN A 100 3.35 -3.82 21.97
CA ASN A 100 1.92 -3.87 21.66
C ASN A 100 1.61 -4.51 20.30
N MET A 101 2.47 -4.36 19.30
CA MET A 101 2.32 -5.08 18.02
C MET A 101 2.37 -6.59 18.23
N LYS A 102 3.25 -7.07 19.12
CA LYS A 102 3.32 -8.51 19.50
C LYS A 102 2.03 -9.00 20.15
N LYS A 103 1.41 -8.19 21.01
CA LYS A 103 0.09 -8.51 21.60
C LYS A 103 -1.02 -8.61 20.55
N ASN A 104 -0.87 -7.96 19.41
CA ASN A 104 -1.84 -7.94 18.33
C ASN A 104 -1.55 -8.96 17.20
N GLY A 105 -0.54 -9.82 17.39
CA GLY A 105 -0.23 -10.91 16.45
C GLY A 105 1.02 -10.71 15.61
N ALA A 106 1.92 -9.77 15.97
CA ALA A 106 3.22 -9.69 15.33
C ALA A 106 4.20 -10.68 15.95
N TYR A 107 4.89 -11.45 15.10
CA TYR A 107 6.01 -12.32 15.48
C TYR A 107 7.32 -11.59 15.23
N GLU A 108 8.06 -11.28 16.29
CA GLU A 108 9.31 -10.52 16.19
C GLU A 108 10.49 -11.44 15.90
N VAL A 109 11.18 -11.18 14.77
CA VAL A 109 12.44 -11.83 14.37
C VAL A 109 13.60 -10.89 14.71
N LYS A 110 14.49 -11.34 15.61
CA LYS A 110 15.65 -10.55 16.08
C LYS A 110 16.99 -11.04 15.51
N ASP A 111 17.08 -12.32 15.14
CA ASP A 111 18.31 -12.91 14.66
C ASP A 111 18.63 -12.41 13.24
N PRO A 112 19.76 -11.71 13.02
CA PRO A 112 20.16 -11.24 11.71
C PRO A 112 20.32 -12.37 10.66
N ALA A 113 20.70 -13.57 11.10
CA ALA A 113 20.80 -14.71 10.21
C ALA A 113 19.44 -15.15 9.68
N VAL A 114 18.41 -15.15 10.54
CA VAL A 114 17.04 -15.45 10.15
C VAL A 114 16.46 -14.33 9.25
N ILE A 115 16.78 -13.06 9.53
CA ILE A 115 16.37 -11.94 8.67
C ILE A 115 16.98 -12.09 7.28
N SER A 116 18.29 -12.40 7.19
CA SER A 116 18.96 -12.64 5.92
C SER A 116 18.36 -13.82 5.16
N GLN A 117 18.04 -14.90 5.86
CA GLN A 117 17.36 -16.07 5.27
C GLN A 117 15.98 -15.72 4.72
N LEU A 118 15.21 -14.86 5.42
CA LEU A 118 13.93 -14.34 4.92
C LEU A 118 14.12 -13.52 3.64
N VAL A 119 15.13 -12.65 3.57
CA VAL A 119 15.43 -11.87 2.36
C VAL A 119 15.70 -12.80 1.17
N GLU A 120 16.57 -13.79 1.34
CA GLU A 120 16.87 -14.78 0.30
C GLU A 120 15.65 -15.61 -0.11
N LEU A 121 14.82 -16.00 0.88
CA LEU A 121 13.63 -16.78 0.64
C LEU A 121 12.61 -16.04 -0.22
N VAL A 122 12.24 -14.80 0.16
CA VAL A 122 11.06 -14.13 -0.39
C VAL A 122 11.36 -13.12 -1.49
N THR A 123 12.65 -12.76 -1.70
CA THR A 123 13.03 -11.77 -2.73
C THR A 123 13.92 -12.37 -3.81
N LYS A 124 13.95 -11.70 -4.95
CA LYS A 124 14.93 -11.91 -6.03
C LYS A 124 16.05 -10.92 -5.80
N GLU A 125 17.16 -11.39 -5.23
CA GLU A 125 18.36 -10.57 -4.96
C GLU A 125 18.09 -9.27 -4.16
N GLY A 126 17.11 -9.28 -3.25
CA GLY A 126 16.72 -8.11 -2.48
C GLY A 126 16.02 -6.98 -3.28
N LYS A 127 15.68 -7.20 -4.56
CA LYS A 127 15.18 -6.14 -5.46
C LYS A 127 13.70 -6.22 -5.80
N SER A 128 13.10 -7.39 -5.69
CA SER A 128 11.69 -7.59 -5.98
C SER A 128 11.15 -8.84 -5.27
N PRO A 129 9.85 -8.92 -4.96
CA PRO A 129 9.30 -10.11 -4.33
C PRO A 129 9.31 -11.31 -5.30
N LYS A 130 9.48 -12.52 -4.75
CA LYS A 130 9.19 -13.75 -5.48
C LYS A 130 7.69 -13.98 -5.50
N THR A 131 7.13 -14.15 -6.68
CA THR A 131 5.68 -14.26 -6.92
C THR A 131 5.00 -15.35 -6.10
N GLU A 132 5.70 -16.43 -5.80
CA GLU A 132 5.19 -17.56 -5.01
C GLU A 132 4.87 -17.22 -3.55
N PHE A 133 5.46 -16.14 -3.01
CA PHE A 133 5.22 -15.65 -1.64
C PHE A 133 4.23 -14.50 -1.57
N VAL A 134 3.90 -13.86 -2.68
CA VAL A 134 2.93 -12.76 -2.73
C VAL A 134 1.56 -13.24 -2.22
N GLY A 135 1.01 -12.53 -1.22
CA GLY A 135 -0.27 -12.85 -0.59
C GLY A 135 -0.25 -14.09 0.33
N LYS A 136 0.92 -14.66 0.63
CA LYS A 136 1.02 -15.77 1.60
C LYS A 136 1.02 -15.25 3.03
N SER A 137 0.46 -16.05 3.95
CA SER A 137 0.41 -15.70 5.37
C SER A 137 1.79 -15.69 6.03
N ALA A 138 1.92 -14.97 7.14
CA ALA A 138 3.14 -14.97 7.96
C ALA A 138 3.55 -16.40 8.38
N LYS A 139 2.59 -17.20 8.83
CA LYS A 139 2.82 -18.61 9.17
C LYS A 139 3.43 -19.40 8.01
N TYR A 140 2.84 -19.29 6.81
CA TYR A 140 3.36 -19.99 5.63
C TYR A 140 4.83 -19.63 5.34
N ILE A 141 5.17 -18.35 5.46
CA ILE A 141 6.53 -17.85 5.19
C ILE A 141 7.50 -18.38 6.26
N LEU A 142 7.13 -18.29 7.54
CA LEU A 142 7.95 -18.78 8.66
C LEU A 142 8.17 -20.29 8.62
N ASP A 143 7.15 -21.07 8.27
CA ASP A 143 7.27 -22.54 8.11
C ASP A 143 8.34 -22.92 7.06
N LYS A 144 8.55 -22.11 6.01
CA LYS A 144 9.56 -22.35 4.98
C LYS A 144 11.00 -22.22 5.47
N ILE A 145 11.20 -21.55 6.59
CA ILE A 145 12.52 -21.42 7.24
C ILE A 145 12.60 -22.22 8.55
N GLY A 146 11.65 -23.12 8.78
CA GLY A 146 11.65 -24.03 9.94
C GLY A 146 11.14 -23.41 11.25
N ILE A 147 10.50 -22.22 11.18
CA ILE A 147 9.90 -21.58 12.35
C ILE A 147 8.42 -21.88 12.38
N SER A 148 7.99 -22.71 13.34
CA SER A 148 6.58 -23.07 13.51
C SER A 148 5.88 -22.08 14.46
N VAL A 149 4.77 -21.48 14.00
CA VAL A 149 3.97 -20.53 14.77
C VAL A 149 2.47 -20.86 14.68
N GLY A 150 1.69 -20.30 15.60
CA GLY A 150 0.23 -20.44 15.60
C GLY A 150 -0.47 -19.63 14.49
N ASP A 151 -1.77 -19.89 14.33
CA ASP A 151 -2.61 -19.14 13.35
C ASP A 151 -2.93 -17.72 13.82
N ASP A 152 -2.62 -17.40 15.06
CA ASP A 152 -2.72 -16.07 15.66
C ASP A 152 -1.60 -15.10 15.19
N VAL A 153 -0.53 -15.62 14.60
CA VAL A 153 0.55 -14.83 14.02
C VAL A 153 0.12 -14.24 12.68
N LYS A 154 -0.04 -12.92 12.65
CA LYS A 154 -0.54 -12.17 11.49
C LYS A 154 0.58 -11.54 10.66
N VAL A 155 1.67 -11.08 11.31
CA VAL A 155 2.74 -10.27 10.72
C VAL A 155 4.09 -10.74 11.24
N ILE A 156 5.10 -10.76 10.37
CA ILE A 156 6.52 -10.97 10.72
C ILE A 156 7.14 -9.58 10.90
N LEU A 157 7.53 -9.26 12.14
CA LEU A 157 8.10 -7.97 12.51
C LEU A 157 9.62 -8.11 12.70
N MET A 158 10.39 -7.14 12.26
CA MET A 158 11.81 -7.03 12.57
C MET A 158 12.29 -5.60 12.59
N GLU A 159 13.30 -5.31 13.40
CA GLU A 159 14.00 -4.03 13.35
C GLU A 159 15.06 -4.06 12.26
N THR A 160 15.13 -2.99 11.46
CA THR A 160 16.06 -2.88 10.34
C THR A 160 16.55 -1.43 10.20
N LYS A 161 17.42 -1.22 9.22
CA LYS A 161 17.83 0.13 8.78
C LYS A 161 17.07 0.55 7.53
N GLU A 162 17.13 1.86 7.21
CA GLU A 162 16.46 2.44 6.04
C GLU A 162 16.83 1.72 4.72
N ASP A 163 18.09 1.32 4.56
CA ASP A 163 18.62 0.69 3.34
C ASP A 163 18.30 -0.81 3.20
N HIS A 164 17.59 -1.39 4.19
CA HIS A 164 17.26 -2.81 4.17
C HIS A 164 16.28 -3.13 3.03
N PRO A 165 16.44 -4.28 2.31
CA PRO A 165 15.55 -4.66 1.20
C PRO A 165 14.07 -4.63 1.53
N PHE A 166 13.67 -5.02 2.75
CA PHE A 166 12.27 -5.03 3.15
C PHE A 166 11.67 -3.63 3.35
N VAL A 167 12.51 -2.61 3.57
CA VAL A 167 12.09 -1.20 3.60
C VAL A 167 11.96 -0.62 2.20
N GLN A 168 12.79 -1.09 1.27
CA GLN A 168 12.92 -0.50 -0.07
C GLN A 168 12.04 -1.15 -1.13
N VAL A 169 11.47 -2.34 -0.85
CA VAL A 169 10.76 -3.15 -1.85
C VAL A 169 9.32 -3.41 -1.40
N GLU A 170 8.38 -3.09 -2.26
CA GLU A 170 6.98 -3.51 -2.07
C GLU A 170 6.88 -5.04 -2.12
N LEU A 171 6.77 -5.67 -0.94
CA LEU A 171 6.80 -7.13 -0.83
C LEU A 171 5.45 -7.80 -1.14
N MET A 172 4.33 -7.13 -0.83
CA MET A 172 2.97 -7.70 -0.96
C MET A 172 2.80 -9.01 -0.16
N MET A 173 3.36 -9.04 1.05
CA MET A 173 3.27 -10.13 2.02
C MET A 173 3.46 -9.57 3.43
N PRO A 174 2.97 -10.24 4.50
CA PRO A 174 2.93 -9.66 5.85
C PRO A 174 4.29 -9.73 6.56
N ILE A 175 5.30 -9.13 5.94
CA ILE A 175 6.64 -8.87 6.51
C ILE A 175 6.75 -7.36 6.72
N LEU A 176 6.97 -6.94 7.95
CA LEU A 176 6.93 -5.54 8.33
C LEU A 176 8.25 -5.14 9.02
N PRO A 177 9.15 -4.46 8.32
CA PRO A 177 10.32 -3.86 8.94
C PRO A 177 9.93 -2.64 9.76
N LEU A 178 10.64 -2.43 10.87
CA LEU A 178 10.57 -1.23 11.68
C LEU A 178 11.93 -0.55 11.71
N VAL A 179 11.93 0.75 11.45
CA VAL A 179 13.13 1.59 11.50
C VAL A 179 12.96 2.63 12.61
N ARG A 180 13.94 2.73 13.51
CA ARG A 180 13.97 3.74 14.56
C ARG A 180 14.62 5.01 14.06
N VAL A 181 14.07 6.14 14.49
CA VAL A 181 14.61 7.47 14.21
C VAL A 181 14.61 8.32 15.48
N PRO A 182 15.51 9.31 15.59
CA PRO A 182 15.60 10.14 16.79
C PRO A 182 14.37 11.02 17.06
N ASP A 183 13.71 11.50 16.02
CA ASP A 183 12.60 12.44 16.12
C ASP A 183 11.63 12.34 14.94
N VAL A 184 10.47 12.97 15.09
CA VAL A 184 9.38 12.92 14.10
C VAL A 184 9.73 13.63 12.78
N ASP A 185 10.61 14.61 12.78
CA ASP A 185 11.01 15.29 11.53
C ASP A 185 11.84 14.36 10.65
N GLN A 186 12.79 13.63 11.24
CA GLN A 186 13.54 12.59 10.54
C GLN A 186 12.63 11.43 10.09
N ALA A 187 11.61 11.07 10.90
CA ALA A 187 10.61 10.07 10.49
C ALA A 187 9.87 10.50 9.22
N ILE A 188 9.41 11.74 9.17
CA ILE A 188 8.71 12.30 8.00
C ILE A 188 9.62 12.34 6.78
N GLU A 189 10.86 12.79 6.92
CA GLU A 189 11.82 12.83 5.82
C GLU A 189 12.14 11.43 5.27
N MET A 190 12.32 10.46 6.16
CA MET A 190 12.51 9.06 5.76
C MET A 190 11.28 8.52 5.04
N ALA A 191 10.08 8.75 5.57
CA ALA A 191 8.83 8.31 4.92
C ALA A 191 8.71 8.83 3.48
N VAL A 192 9.07 10.09 3.24
CA VAL A 192 9.09 10.67 1.88
C VAL A 192 10.09 9.96 0.98
N ARG A 193 11.26 9.58 1.50
CA ARG A 193 12.29 8.87 0.70
C ARG A 193 11.88 7.44 0.35
N VAL A 194 11.41 6.67 1.34
CA VAL A 194 11.08 5.25 1.15
C VAL A 194 9.76 5.02 0.39
N GLU A 195 8.91 6.03 0.29
CA GLU A 195 7.72 6.03 -0.56
C GLU A 195 8.08 6.11 -2.07
N HIS A 196 9.31 6.44 -2.39
CA HIS A 196 9.91 6.47 -3.74
C HIS A 196 9.22 7.40 -4.74
N GLY A 197 8.39 8.33 -4.30
CA GLY A 197 7.64 9.23 -5.18
C GLY A 197 6.48 8.55 -5.93
N ASN A 198 6.07 7.37 -5.50
CA ASN A 198 4.88 6.68 -6.01
C ASN A 198 3.59 7.47 -5.75
N ARG A 199 3.59 8.30 -4.69
CA ARG A 199 2.45 9.13 -4.25
C ARG A 199 1.17 8.31 -4.07
N HIS A 200 1.36 7.10 -3.54
CA HIS A 200 0.28 6.13 -3.43
C HIS A 200 -0.47 6.25 -2.10
N THR A 201 0.12 5.82 -1.02
CA THR A 201 -0.51 5.76 0.30
C THR A 201 0.54 6.00 1.40
N ALA A 202 0.15 6.68 2.47
CA ALA A 202 0.95 6.81 3.68
C ALA A 202 0.06 6.91 4.91
N MET A 203 0.58 6.52 6.05
CA MET A 203 -0.11 6.59 7.35
C MET A 203 0.75 7.33 8.36
N MET A 204 0.09 8.02 9.31
CA MET A 204 0.76 8.61 10.45
C MET A 204 -0.11 8.51 11.70
N HIS A 205 0.47 7.96 12.75
CA HIS A 205 -0.10 7.95 14.10
C HIS A 205 0.55 9.06 14.93
N SER A 206 -0.24 10.08 15.24
CA SER A 206 0.20 11.29 15.93
C SER A 206 -0.99 12.08 16.44
N ARG A 207 -0.80 12.81 17.54
CA ARG A 207 -1.73 13.85 18.00
C ARG A 207 -1.23 15.26 17.68
N ASN A 208 -0.04 15.39 17.12
CA ASN A 208 0.54 16.65 16.70
C ASN A 208 0.02 17.05 15.31
N VAL A 209 -0.94 17.96 15.27
CA VAL A 209 -1.60 18.40 14.01
C VAL A 209 -0.61 19.07 13.05
N GLU A 210 0.40 19.76 13.56
CA GLU A 210 1.42 20.41 12.72
C GLU A 210 2.29 19.37 12.01
N LYS A 211 2.70 18.31 12.71
CA LYS A 211 3.49 17.22 12.14
C LYS A 211 2.67 16.38 11.13
N LEU A 212 1.40 16.09 11.47
CA LEU A 212 0.46 15.46 10.53
C LEU A 212 0.32 16.29 9.25
N THR A 213 0.19 17.60 9.39
CA THR A 213 0.08 18.53 8.25
C THR A 213 1.38 18.59 7.45
N LYS A 214 2.54 18.63 8.14
CA LYS A 214 3.86 18.61 7.49
C LYS A 214 4.03 17.37 6.63
N MET A 215 3.76 16.19 7.21
CA MET A 215 3.90 14.92 6.48
C MET A 215 2.96 14.87 5.27
N ALA A 216 1.68 15.20 5.44
CA ALA A 216 0.71 15.19 4.33
C ALA A 216 1.13 16.08 3.15
N LYS A 217 1.69 17.27 3.45
CA LYS A 217 2.18 18.20 2.43
C LYS A 217 3.44 17.70 1.70
N LEU A 218 4.33 17.03 2.41
CA LEU A 218 5.61 16.60 1.83
C LEU A 218 5.46 15.31 1.02
N ILE A 219 4.73 14.32 1.56
CA ILE A 219 4.61 13.00 0.94
C ILE A 219 3.66 12.98 -0.26
N GLN A 220 2.65 13.85 -0.27
CA GLN A 220 1.71 14.08 -1.40
C GLN A 220 1.05 12.79 -1.92
N THR A 221 0.80 11.82 -1.06
CA THR A 221 0.15 10.58 -1.44
C THR A 221 -1.33 10.78 -1.76
N THR A 222 -1.86 9.92 -2.63
CA THR A 222 -3.29 9.89 -2.98
C THR A 222 -4.16 9.55 -1.75
N ILE A 223 -3.66 8.65 -0.90
CA ILE A 223 -4.27 8.32 0.39
C ILE A 223 -3.31 8.75 1.51
N PHE A 224 -3.82 9.48 2.48
CA PHE A 224 -3.11 9.78 3.71
C PHE A 224 -4.03 9.50 4.90
N VAL A 225 -3.72 8.43 5.65
CA VAL A 225 -4.53 8.02 6.81
C VAL A 225 -3.91 8.54 8.10
N LYS A 226 -4.71 9.18 8.91
CA LYS A 226 -4.33 9.68 10.25
C LYS A 226 -4.94 8.79 11.32
N ASN A 227 -4.10 8.23 12.19
CA ASN A 227 -4.54 7.46 13.36
C ASN A 227 -5.50 6.31 13.04
N GLY A 228 -5.21 5.56 12.00
CA GLY A 228 -6.02 4.42 11.56
C GLY A 228 -5.23 3.47 10.66
N PRO A 229 -5.75 2.27 10.42
CA PRO A 229 -5.14 1.30 9.51
C PRO A 229 -5.30 1.75 8.06
N SER A 230 -4.41 1.29 7.20
CA SER A 230 -4.38 1.65 5.77
C SER A 230 -5.71 1.43 5.05
N TYR A 231 -6.45 0.38 5.37
CA TYR A 231 -7.73 0.06 4.73
C TYR A 231 -8.85 1.09 5.03
N ALA A 232 -8.67 1.95 6.04
CA ALA A 232 -9.56 3.10 6.24
C ALA A 232 -9.54 4.04 5.03
N GLY A 233 -8.39 4.15 4.36
CA GLY A 233 -8.23 4.96 3.15
C GLY A 233 -8.96 4.43 1.92
N ILE A 234 -9.42 3.18 1.93
CA ILE A 234 -10.24 2.60 0.88
C ILE A 234 -11.72 2.43 1.30
N GLY A 235 -12.11 3.07 2.41
CA GLY A 235 -13.50 3.14 2.86
C GLY A 235 -13.91 2.07 3.87
N VAL A 236 -12.98 1.32 4.46
CA VAL A 236 -13.28 0.33 5.50
C VAL A 236 -13.07 0.95 6.88
N GLY A 237 -14.14 1.30 7.57
CA GLY A 237 -14.08 1.91 8.90
C GLY A 237 -13.59 3.36 8.93
N GLY A 238 -13.40 3.99 7.78
CA GLY A 238 -13.01 5.39 7.60
C GLY A 238 -14.09 6.19 6.87
N GLU A 239 -13.92 7.51 6.82
CA GLU A 239 -14.78 8.38 6.03
C GLU A 239 -14.42 8.29 4.54
N GLY A 240 -15.44 8.38 3.67
CA GLY A 240 -15.26 8.39 2.24
C GLY A 240 -15.93 7.21 1.52
N TYR A 241 -15.72 7.16 0.22
CA TYR A 241 -16.29 6.09 -0.62
C TYR A 241 -15.27 4.96 -0.83
N THR A 242 -15.80 3.76 -1.04
CA THR A 242 -14.94 2.60 -1.35
C THR A 242 -14.25 2.76 -2.70
N THR A 243 -12.96 2.48 -2.74
CA THR A 243 -12.12 2.48 -3.93
C THR A 243 -11.07 1.38 -3.87
N PHE A 244 -10.72 0.80 -5.04
CA PHE A 244 -9.63 -0.18 -5.17
C PHE A 244 -8.64 0.16 -6.29
N THR A 245 -8.94 1.18 -7.10
CA THR A 245 -8.03 1.67 -8.13
C THR A 245 -7.48 3.02 -7.69
N ILE A 246 -6.25 3.03 -7.19
CA ILE A 246 -5.55 4.22 -6.71
C ILE A 246 -4.58 4.65 -7.82
N ALA A 247 -4.99 5.65 -8.59
CA ALA A 247 -4.37 6.04 -9.84
C ALA A 247 -3.53 7.32 -9.70
N GLY A 248 -2.63 7.36 -8.71
CA GLY A 248 -1.70 8.47 -8.49
C GLY A 248 -0.90 8.84 -9.74
N PRO A 249 -0.26 7.89 -10.45
CA PRO A 249 0.56 8.19 -11.63
C PRO A 249 -0.18 8.85 -12.79
N THR A 250 -1.49 8.62 -12.92
CA THR A 250 -2.32 9.20 -14.00
C THR A 250 -3.06 10.46 -13.57
N GLY A 251 -2.93 10.86 -12.29
CA GLY A 251 -3.60 12.03 -11.75
C GLY A 251 -5.09 11.83 -11.41
N GLU A 252 -5.66 10.65 -11.65
CA GLU A 252 -7.05 10.35 -11.28
C GLU A 252 -7.21 10.21 -9.75
N GLY A 253 -6.14 9.87 -9.03
CA GLY A 253 -6.16 9.68 -7.59
C GLY A 253 -7.08 8.56 -7.14
N LEU A 254 -7.93 8.82 -6.13
CA LEU A 254 -8.99 7.92 -5.71
C LEU A 254 -10.07 7.84 -6.78
N THR A 255 -10.29 6.64 -7.31
CA THR A 255 -11.31 6.44 -8.33
C THR A 255 -12.67 6.12 -7.72
N SER A 256 -13.71 6.43 -8.49
CA SER A 256 -15.10 6.06 -8.20
C SER A 256 -15.80 5.70 -9.50
N ALA A 257 -17.06 5.29 -9.45
CA ALA A 257 -17.84 5.03 -10.64
C ALA A 257 -17.78 6.18 -11.68
N LYS A 258 -17.64 7.42 -11.21
CA LYS A 258 -17.51 8.60 -12.08
C LYS A 258 -16.21 8.61 -12.89
N SER A 259 -15.11 8.06 -12.36
CA SER A 259 -13.81 7.99 -13.04
C SER A 259 -13.87 7.10 -14.30
N PHE A 260 -14.71 6.07 -14.26
CA PHE A 260 -14.90 5.11 -15.34
C PHE A 260 -16.02 5.48 -16.33
N ALA A 261 -16.65 6.65 -16.13
CA ALA A 261 -17.74 7.13 -16.94
C ALA A 261 -17.35 8.37 -17.76
N ARG A 262 -18.18 8.71 -18.75
CA ARG A 262 -18.07 9.94 -19.52
C ARG A 262 -19.02 10.98 -18.95
N ARG A 263 -18.55 12.18 -18.62
CA ARG A 263 -19.41 13.30 -18.28
C ARG A 263 -20.22 13.71 -19.50
N ARG A 264 -21.52 13.93 -19.30
CA ARG A 264 -22.46 14.40 -20.31
C ARG A 264 -23.25 15.57 -19.76
N ARG A 265 -23.58 16.52 -20.65
CA ARG A 265 -24.54 17.57 -20.34
C ARG A 265 -25.79 17.31 -21.18
N CYS A 266 -26.93 17.25 -20.52
CA CYS A 266 -28.23 17.28 -21.18
C CYS A 266 -28.90 18.61 -20.80
N VAL A 267 -29.29 19.37 -21.79
CA VAL A 267 -29.90 20.70 -21.61
C VAL A 267 -31.27 20.67 -22.22
N LEU A 268 -32.26 21.08 -21.46
CA LEU A 268 -33.61 21.32 -21.92
C LEU A 268 -33.76 22.84 -22.10
N VAL A 269 -34.19 23.25 -23.28
CA VAL A 269 -34.49 24.64 -23.62
C VAL A 269 -36.00 24.74 -23.92
N GLY A 270 -36.67 25.72 -23.34
CA GLY A 270 -38.09 25.95 -23.54
C GLY A 270 -39.01 25.27 -22.51
N GLY A 271 -38.45 24.56 -21.54
CA GLY A 271 -39.21 23.86 -20.49
C GLY A 271 -39.88 22.58 -20.95
N MET A 272 -40.36 21.78 -19.99
CA MET A 272 -41.27 20.65 -20.24
C MET A 272 -42.69 21.13 -20.09
N ASP A 273 -43.43 21.11 -21.18
CA ASP A 273 -44.88 21.33 -21.13
C ASP A 273 -45.54 19.99 -20.72
N VAL A 274 -45.84 19.87 -19.42
CA VAL A 274 -46.57 18.71 -18.89
C VAL A 274 -48.04 19.09 -18.97
N ARG A 275 -48.73 18.66 -19.98
CA ARG A 275 -50.16 18.76 -20.11
C ARG A 275 -50.81 17.50 -19.55
#